data_b7667f178e673597bdf2aa571d7c2a2a
#
_entry.id   b7667f178e673597bdf2aa571d7c2a2a
#
_cell.length_a   1.000
_cell.length_b   1.000
_cell.length_c   1.000
_cell.angle_alpha   90.00
_cell.angle_beta   90.00
_cell.angle_gamma   90.00
#
_symmetry.space_group_name_H-M   'P 1'
#
loop_
_entity.id
_entity.type
_entity.pdbx_description
1 polymer ?
#
loop_
_entity_poly.entity_id
_entity_poly.type
_entity_poly.pdbx_seq_one_letter_code
_entity_poly.pdbx_strand_id
1 'polypeptide(L)'
;DGSWKRSTGQATIIYGEVMPETGGETHFCDMYGAYERMSDAWKARIADLRAVHNLDFSRTRRHGEDPMTDAQRLETPPVDHPVVRTHPETGRKCLYLGDHAEYIVGMPYAEGRALIEELNAMAPHADLTYEHRWKLREMIVWDNRCLMHRATAYDPVTQGRVIRRCTVLGELPV
;
A
#
# COMPACT_ATOMS: atom_id res chain seq x y z
N ASP A 1 -1.23 4.11 1.88
CA ASP A 1 -1.52 5.35 1.16
C ASP A 1 -0.36 6.35 1.24
N GLY A 2 -0.06 7.02 0.12
CA GLY A 2 0.94 8.08 0.09
C GLY A 2 2.39 7.61 0.17
N SER A 3 2.69 6.33 -0.07
CA SER A 3 4.05 5.80 -0.03
C SER A 3 4.97 6.38 -1.12
N TRP A 4 4.41 7.02 -2.16
CA TRP A 4 5.18 7.77 -3.16
C TRP A 4 5.68 9.13 -2.66
N LYS A 5 5.37 9.51 -1.42
CA LYS A 5 5.83 10.73 -0.78
C LYS A 5 6.97 10.42 0.17
N ARG A 6 7.87 11.38 0.35
CA ARG A 6 8.96 11.25 1.31
C ARG A 6 8.44 11.08 2.74
N SER A 7 7.50 11.94 3.18
CA SER A 7 6.71 11.73 4.40
C SER A 7 5.44 10.99 4.03
N THR A 8 5.35 9.73 4.44
CA THR A 8 4.26 8.84 4.07
C THR A 8 3.00 9.13 4.90
N GLY A 9 1.85 8.63 4.45
CA GLY A 9 0.63 8.72 5.26
C GLY A 9 0.75 7.87 6.52
N GLN A 10 0.46 8.45 7.68
CA GLN A 10 0.36 7.72 8.95
C GLN A 10 -0.94 6.94 9.00
N ALA A 11 -2.07 7.63 8.87
CA ALA A 11 -3.39 7.02 8.90
C ALA A 11 -4.25 7.53 7.75
N THR A 12 -5.19 6.71 7.33
CA THR A 12 -6.25 7.12 6.41
C THR A 12 -7.59 6.98 7.10
N ILE A 13 -8.43 7.99 6.91
CA ILE A 13 -9.80 8.05 7.41
C ILE A 13 -10.72 8.05 6.18
N ILE A 14 -11.67 7.13 6.13
CA ILE A 14 -12.71 7.11 5.10
C ILE A 14 -14.08 7.12 5.74
N TYR A 15 -14.96 7.95 5.17
CA TYR A 15 -16.39 8.01 5.51
C TYR A 15 -17.21 7.65 4.27
N GLY A 16 -18.12 6.66 4.38
CA GLY A 16 -18.99 6.20 3.30
C GLY A 16 -20.28 7.00 3.22
N GLU A 17 -20.43 7.86 2.21
CA GLU A 17 -21.67 8.64 1.96
C GLU A 17 -22.69 7.84 1.16
N VAL A 18 -22.22 7.10 0.15
CA VAL A 18 -23.02 6.16 -0.65
C VAL A 18 -22.20 4.90 -0.81
N MET A 19 -22.79 3.77 -0.49
CA MET A 19 -22.10 2.49 -0.56
C MET A 19 -22.89 1.51 -1.43
N PRO A 20 -22.22 0.69 -2.25
CA PRO A 20 -22.88 -0.35 -3.03
C PRO A 20 -23.48 -1.40 -2.10
N GLU A 21 -24.59 -2.01 -2.53
CA GLU A 21 -25.23 -3.10 -1.78
C GLU A 21 -24.41 -4.39 -1.83
N THR A 22 -23.64 -4.59 -2.93
CA THR A 22 -22.79 -5.76 -3.14
C THR A 22 -21.45 -5.34 -3.75
N GLY A 23 -20.38 -5.93 -3.28
CA GLY A 23 -19.02 -5.57 -3.69
C GLY A 23 -18.54 -4.27 -3.04
N GLY A 24 -17.37 -3.80 -3.45
CA GLY A 24 -16.77 -2.58 -2.92
C GLY A 24 -16.24 -2.71 -1.50
N GLU A 25 -16.12 -3.94 -0.97
CA GLU A 25 -15.48 -4.20 0.31
C GLU A 25 -14.04 -3.69 0.30
N THR A 26 -13.50 -3.45 1.48
CA THR A 26 -12.07 -3.14 1.63
C THR A 26 -11.39 -4.25 2.41
N HIS A 27 -10.37 -4.85 1.79
CA HIS A 27 -9.52 -5.82 2.47
C HIS A 27 -8.32 -5.12 3.08
N PHE A 28 -7.98 -5.48 4.30
CA PHE A 28 -6.79 -5.02 5.01
C PHE A 28 -5.93 -6.21 5.36
N CYS A 29 -4.64 -6.14 5.04
CA CYS A 29 -3.68 -7.18 5.36
C CYS A 29 -2.72 -6.69 6.45
N ASP A 30 -2.52 -7.51 7.50
CA ASP A 30 -1.54 -7.27 8.55
C ASP A 30 -0.12 -7.52 8.03
N MET A 31 0.62 -6.43 7.83
CA MET A 31 1.99 -6.49 7.33
C MET A 31 3.02 -6.82 8.41
N TYR A 32 2.66 -6.72 9.70
CA TYR A 32 3.45 -7.30 10.79
C TYR A 32 3.46 -8.82 10.70
N GLY A 33 2.27 -9.43 10.67
CA GLY A 33 2.12 -10.87 10.55
C GLY A 33 2.73 -11.40 9.26
N ALA A 34 2.61 -10.68 8.15
CA ALA A 34 3.27 -11.04 6.89
C ALA A 34 4.79 -11.12 7.03
N TYR A 35 5.43 -10.15 7.70
CA TYR A 35 6.87 -10.19 7.99
C TYR A 35 7.23 -11.27 9.01
N GLU A 36 6.50 -11.38 10.11
CA GLU A 36 6.78 -12.32 11.20
C GLU A 36 6.80 -13.78 10.74
N ARG A 37 5.94 -14.14 9.78
CA ARG A 37 5.86 -15.50 9.19
C ARG A 37 6.99 -15.87 8.25
N MET A 38 7.73 -14.89 7.76
CA MET A 38 8.85 -15.16 6.88
C MET A 38 9.92 -15.99 7.60
N SER A 39 10.58 -16.88 6.86
CA SER A 39 11.76 -17.58 7.36
C SER A 39 12.90 -16.60 7.66
N ASP A 40 13.83 -17.01 8.53
CA ASP A 40 15.00 -16.17 8.85
C ASP A 40 15.84 -15.86 7.60
N ALA A 41 15.91 -16.80 6.64
CA ALA A 41 16.58 -16.59 5.37
C ALA A 41 15.92 -15.46 4.55
N TRP A 42 14.58 -15.40 4.50
CA TRP A 42 13.86 -14.32 3.86
C TRP A 42 14.05 -12.98 4.59
N LYS A 43 13.93 -12.98 5.91
CA LYS A 43 14.15 -11.78 6.72
C LYS A 43 15.55 -11.22 6.52
N ALA A 44 16.57 -12.07 6.52
CA ALA A 44 17.95 -11.66 6.26
C ALA A 44 18.14 -11.13 4.83
N ARG A 45 17.50 -11.76 3.82
CA ARG A 45 17.58 -11.34 2.42
C ARG A 45 17.06 -9.92 2.17
N ILE A 46 16.01 -9.51 2.91
CA ILE A 46 15.30 -8.24 2.64
C ILE A 46 15.58 -7.15 3.69
N ALA A 47 16.33 -7.45 4.74
CA ALA A 47 16.51 -6.57 5.92
C ALA A 47 16.96 -5.16 5.57
N ASP A 48 17.91 -5.04 4.64
CA ASP A 48 18.54 -3.76 4.27
C ASP A 48 18.10 -3.26 2.90
N LEU A 49 17.12 -3.92 2.27
CA LEU A 49 16.64 -3.51 0.95
C LEU A 49 15.77 -2.26 1.02
N ARG A 50 15.88 -1.44 -0.01
CA ARG A 50 15.03 -0.28 -0.22
C ARG A 50 14.32 -0.39 -1.55
N ALA A 51 13.02 -0.11 -1.58
CA ALA A 51 12.21 -0.09 -2.78
C ALA A 51 11.92 1.35 -3.20
N VAL A 52 12.06 1.65 -4.48
CA VAL A 52 11.62 2.93 -5.05
C VAL A 52 10.11 2.90 -5.23
N HIS A 53 9.42 3.87 -4.63
CA HIS A 53 7.98 4.08 -4.78
C HIS A 53 7.73 5.22 -5.78
N ASN A 54 6.98 4.91 -6.82
CA ASN A 54 6.73 5.81 -7.96
C ASN A 54 5.22 5.88 -8.26
N LEU A 55 4.66 7.09 -8.19
CA LEU A 55 3.25 7.33 -8.49
C LEU A 55 2.94 7.09 -9.96
N ASP A 56 3.81 7.54 -10.87
CA ASP A 56 3.62 7.38 -12.32
C ASP A 56 3.59 5.90 -12.73
N PHE A 57 4.44 5.08 -12.11
CA PHE A 57 4.44 3.63 -12.30
C PHE A 57 3.11 2.99 -11.92
N SER A 58 2.57 3.31 -10.73
CA SER A 58 1.29 2.73 -10.28
C SER A 58 0.10 3.21 -11.12
N ARG A 59 0.07 4.49 -11.50
CA ARG A 59 -0.97 5.03 -12.38
C ARG A 59 -1.03 4.30 -13.71
N THR A 60 0.10 4.16 -14.38
CA THR A 60 0.15 3.58 -15.73
C THR A 60 -0.04 2.07 -15.71
N ARG A 61 0.66 1.34 -14.83
CA ARG A 61 0.66 -0.12 -14.84
C ARG A 61 -0.49 -0.77 -14.10
N ARG A 62 -0.98 -0.14 -13.03
CA ARG A 62 -2.03 -0.72 -12.18
C ARG A 62 -3.40 -0.16 -12.48
N HIS A 63 -3.48 1.12 -12.80
CA HIS A 63 -4.77 1.79 -12.99
C HIS A 63 -5.07 2.12 -14.46
N GLY A 64 -4.11 1.90 -15.38
CA GLY A 64 -4.30 2.18 -16.80
C GLY A 64 -4.54 3.66 -17.11
N GLU A 65 -4.12 4.54 -16.20
CA GLU A 65 -4.21 5.98 -16.38
C GLU A 65 -3.08 6.49 -17.29
N ASP A 66 -3.27 7.67 -17.87
CA ASP A 66 -2.24 8.33 -18.64
C ASP A 66 -0.99 8.63 -17.79
N PRO A 67 0.22 8.54 -18.39
CA PRO A 67 1.44 8.93 -17.69
C PRO A 67 1.39 10.36 -17.16
N MET A 68 2.10 10.61 -16.09
CA MET A 68 2.25 11.97 -15.54
C MET A 68 2.96 12.86 -16.54
N THR A 69 2.57 14.14 -16.56
CA THR A 69 3.32 15.18 -17.29
C THR A 69 4.68 15.44 -16.64
N ASP A 70 5.61 16.05 -17.36
CA ASP A 70 6.92 16.38 -16.80
C ASP A 70 6.82 17.31 -15.57
N ALA A 71 5.88 18.24 -15.58
CA ALA A 71 5.61 19.11 -14.43
C ALA A 71 5.16 18.30 -13.21
N GLN A 72 4.24 17.35 -13.39
CA GLN A 72 3.77 16.46 -12.32
C GLN A 72 4.89 15.55 -11.78
N ARG A 73 5.78 15.04 -12.66
CA ARG A 73 6.95 14.25 -12.23
C ARG A 73 7.94 15.06 -11.41
N LEU A 74 8.11 16.34 -11.73
CA LEU A 74 8.96 17.24 -10.95
C LEU A 74 8.37 17.52 -9.55
N GLU A 75 7.04 17.65 -9.46
CA GLU A 75 6.33 17.86 -8.19
C GLU A 75 6.28 16.58 -7.33
N THR A 76 6.29 15.41 -7.96
CA THR A 76 6.16 14.12 -7.30
C THR A 76 7.25 13.16 -7.79
N PRO A 77 8.52 13.42 -7.49
CA PRO A 77 9.61 12.53 -7.87
C PRO A 77 9.51 11.20 -7.12
N PRO A 78 9.96 10.09 -7.72
CA PRO A 78 10.07 8.81 -7.01
C PRO A 78 10.90 8.93 -5.75
N VAL A 79 10.52 8.17 -4.72
CA VAL A 79 11.22 8.14 -3.41
C VAL A 79 11.50 6.70 -3.03
N ASP A 80 12.59 6.47 -2.29
CA ASP A 80 12.90 5.14 -1.80
C ASP A 80 12.59 5.00 -0.30
N HIS A 81 12.03 3.83 0.05
CA HIS A 81 11.68 3.46 1.42
C HIS A 81 12.24 2.07 1.75
N PRO A 82 12.48 1.76 3.05
CA PRO A 82 12.86 0.42 3.45
C PRO A 82 11.76 -0.59 3.08
N VAL A 83 12.15 -1.76 2.59
CA VAL A 83 11.24 -2.90 2.35
C VAL A 83 10.71 -3.45 3.68
N VAL A 84 11.56 -3.44 4.70
CA VAL A 84 11.21 -3.78 6.10
C VAL A 84 11.21 -2.51 6.92
N ARG A 85 10.03 -2.03 7.28
CA ARG A 85 9.85 -0.83 8.09
C ARG A 85 9.74 -1.18 9.56
N THR A 86 10.35 -0.37 10.43
CA THR A 86 10.07 -0.41 11.87
C THR A 86 8.96 0.58 12.20
N HIS A 87 7.90 0.09 12.84
CA HIS A 87 6.80 0.95 13.25
C HIS A 87 7.23 1.82 14.45
N PRO A 88 7.12 3.15 14.37
CA PRO A 88 7.74 4.05 15.36
C PRO A 88 7.16 3.95 16.76
N GLU A 89 5.88 3.61 16.89
CA GLU A 89 5.21 3.53 18.20
C GLU A 89 5.32 2.14 18.82
N THR A 90 5.33 1.08 18.01
CA THR A 90 5.33 -0.31 18.52
C THR A 90 6.72 -0.95 18.51
N GLY A 91 7.66 -0.42 17.72
CA GLY A 91 8.98 -1.02 17.49
C GLY A 91 8.94 -2.32 16.65
N ARG A 92 7.74 -2.78 16.24
CA ARG A 92 7.59 -3.99 15.43
C ARG A 92 8.00 -3.74 13.98
N LYS A 93 8.59 -4.76 13.38
CA LYS A 93 8.93 -4.76 11.95
C LYS A 93 7.74 -5.23 11.12
N CYS A 94 7.54 -4.59 9.96
CA CYS A 94 6.52 -4.98 9.00
C CYS A 94 7.06 -4.85 7.56
N LEU A 95 6.46 -5.55 6.61
CA LEU A 95 6.70 -5.31 5.19
C LEU A 95 6.08 -3.99 4.78
N TYR A 96 6.83 -3.17 4.04
CA TYR A 96 6.37 -1.90 3.52
C TYR A 96 6.50 -1.84 2.00
N LEU A 97 5.49 -2.37 1.33
CA LEU A 97 5.40 -2.53 -0.11
C LEU A 97 3.99 -2.13 -0.60
N GLY A 98 3.63 -2.54 -1.78
CA GLY A 98 2.34 -2.31 -2.42
C GLY A 98 2.50 -1.86 -3.86
N ASP A 99 1.44 -1.29 -4.44
CA ASP A 99 1.37 -0.97 -5.87
C ASP A 99 2.35 0.10 -6.34
N HIS A 100 2.76 1.00 -5.44
CA HIS A 100 3.71 2.06 -5.78
C HIS A 100 5.17 1.60 -5.80
N ALA A 101 5.50 0.46 -5.15
CA ALA A 101 6.84 -0.08 -5.15
C ALA A 101 7.20 -0.59 -6.55
N GLU A 102 8.14 0.07 -7.21
CA GLU A 102 8.50 -0.18 -8.60
C GLU A 102 9.69 -1.13 -8.74
N TYR A 103 10.81 -0.84 -8.11
CA TYR A 103 12.03 -1.67 -8.16
C TYR A 103 12.86 -1.54 -6.87
N ILE A 104 13.83 -2.43 -6.70
CA ILE A 104 14.75 -2.43 -5.56
C ILE A 104 16.02 -1.65 -5.91
N VAL A 105 16.41 -0.73 -5.04
CA VAL A 105 17.64 0.06 -5.19
C VAL A 105 18.86 -0.86 -5.24
N GLY A 106 19.73 -0.64 -6.23
CA GLY A 106 20.97 -1.41 -6.39
C GLY A 106 20.82 -2.79 -7.05
N MET A 107 19.59 -3.20 -7.41
CA MET A 107 19.35 -4.43 -8.18
C MET A 107 19.08 -4.13 -9.66
N PRO A 108 19.37 -5.07 -10.59
CA PRO A 108 18.83 -5.01 -11.93
C PRO A 108 17.31 -4.87 -11.91
N TYR A 109 16.76 -3.99 -12.75
CA TYR A 109 15.33 -3.62 -12.69
C TYR A 109 14.39 -4.85 -12.70
N ALA A 110 14.62 -5.80 -13.61
CA ALA A 110 13.77 -6.98 -13.73
C ALA A 110 13.80 -7.88 -12.47
N GLU A 111 14.98 -8.03 -11.86
CA GLU A 111 15.15 -8.81 -10.64
C GLU A 111 14.48 -8.13 -9.43
N GLY A 112 14.69 -6.82 -9.28
CA GLY A 112 14.06 -6.03 -8.22
C GLY A 112 12.54 -6.02 -8.36
N ARG A 113 12.02 -5.93 -9.60
CA ARG A 113 10.58 -6.01 -9.88
C ARG A 113 10.01 -7.37 -9.50
N ALA A 114 10.68 -8.47 -9.92
CA ALA A 114 10.25 -9.82 -9.60
C ALA A 114 10.24 -10.08 -8.08
N LEU A 115 11.24 -9.58 -7.36
CA LEU A 115 11.29 -9.69 -5.89
C LEU A 115 10.12 -8.96 -5.22
N ILE A 116 9.77 -7.75 -5.67
CA ILE A 116 8.62 -7.01 -5.13
C ILE A 116 7.31 -7.75 -5.42
N GLU A 117 7.15 -8.32 -6.60
CA GLU A 117 5.96 -9.10 -6.96
C GLU A 117 5.84 -10.36 -6.09
N GLU A 118 6.94 -11.06 -5.85
CA GLU A 118 7.00 -12.22 -4.96
C GLU A 118 6.59 -11.83 -3.53
N LEU A 119 7.16 -10.78 -2.97
CA LEU A 119 6.85 -10.31 -1.63
C LEU A 119 5.38 -9.84 -1.49
N ASN A 120 4.86 -9.11 -2.50
CA ASN A 120 3.46 -8.69 -2.52
C ASN A 120 2.49 -9.88 -2.66
N ALA A 121 2.89 -10.97 -3.32
CA ALA A 121 2.09 -12.18 -3.43
C ALA A 121 2.11 -13.02 -2.15
N MET A 122 3.21 -12.99 -1.39
CA MET A 122 3.35 -13.72 -0.13
C MET A 122 2.59 -13.08 1.03
N ALA A 123 2.39 -11.75 1.01
CA ALA A 123 1.82 -11.02 2.14
C ALA A 123 0.33 -11.33 2.40
N PRO A 124 -0.58 -11.37 1.40
CA PRO A 124 -2.01 -11.58 1.64
C PRO A 124 -2.31 -13.05 1.98
N HIS A 125 -2.36 -13.38 3.26
CA HIS A 125 -2.81 -14.67 3.76
C HIS A 125 -4.21 -14.54 4.36
N ALA A 126 -5.03 -15.59 4.27
CA ALA A 126 -6.43 -15.54 4.71
C ALA A 126 -6.59 -15.12 6.17
N ASP A 127 -5.71 -15.60 7.04
CA ASP A 127 -5.72 -15.29 8.49
C ASP A 127 -5.00 -13.98 8.87
N LEU A 128 -4.36 -13.32 7.89
CA LEU A 128 -3.79 -11.97 8.02
C LEU A 128 -4.67 -10.91 7.35
N THR A 129 -5.76 -11.31 6.72
CA THR A 129 -6.61 -10.42 5.93
C THR A 129 -7.98 -10.25 6.58
N TYR A 130 -8.32 -9.01 6.90
CA TYR A 130 -9.65 -8.63 7.36
C TYR A 130 -10.43 -8.04 6.18
N GLU A 131 -11.64 -8.57 5.91
CA GLU A 131 -12.59 -8.03 4.94
C GLU A 131 -13.56 -7.09 5.65
N HIS A 132 -13.53 -5.81 5.27
CA HIS A 132 -14.46 -4.81 5.76
C HIS A 132 -15.61 -4.62 4.78
N ARG A 133 -16.83 -4.96 5.21
CA ARG A 133 -18.08 -4.73 4.49
C ARG A 133 -18.68 -3.41 4.95
N TRP A 134 -18.74 -2.46 4.04
CA TRP A 134 -19.17 -1.11 4.33
C TRP A 134 -20.65 -1.03 4.70
N LYS A 135 -20.95 -0.22 5.70
CA LYS A 135 -22.30 0.26 5.99
C LYS A 135 -22.41 1.74 5.63
N LEU A 136 -23.62 2.16 5.25
CA LEU A 136 -23.90 3.57 4.96
C LEU A 136 -23.57 4.44 6.18
N ARG A 137 -22.90 5.55 5.96
CA ARG A 137 -22.46 6.51 7.00
C ARG A 137 -21.45 5.95 8.01
N GLU A 138 -20.81 4.88 7.69
CA GLU A 138 -19.73 4.33 8.50
C GLU A 138 -18.42 5.08 8.24
N MET A 139 -17.64 5.24 9.29
CA MET A 139 -16.29 5.79 9.22
C MET A 139 -15.30 4.75 9.70
N ILE A 140 -14.25 4.53 8.93
CA ILE A 140 -13.13 3.68 9.33
C ILE A 140 -11.82 4.46 9.29
N VAL A 141 -10.91 4.04 10.16
CA VAL A 141 -9.54 4.57 10.26
C VAL A 141 -8.58 3.40 10.26
N TRP A 142 -7.52 3.50 9.50
CA TRP A 142 -6.45 2.49 9.55
C TRP A 142 -5.07 3.13 9.52
N ASP A 143 -4.10 2.39 10.05
CA ASP A 143 -2.69 2.76 10.05
C ASP A 143 -2.03 2.30 8.74
N ASN A 144 -1.56 3.25 7.94
CA ASN A 144 -0.88 2.96 6.67
C ASN A 144 0.53 2.43 6.85
N ARG A 145 1.06 2.52 8.05
CA ARG A 145 2.45 2.16 8.34
C ARG A 145 2.64 0.64 8.45
N CYS A 146 1.55 -0.08 8.74
CA CYS A 146 1.59 -1.51 8.99
C CYS A 146 0.45 -2.30 8.33
N LEU A 147 -0.45 -1.64 7.59
CA LEU A 147 -1.54 -2.29 6.85
C LEU A 147 -1.42 -2.03 5.35
N MET A 148 -1.51 -3.09 4.56
CA MET A 148 -1.79 -3.00 3.13
C MET A 148 -3.29 -3.17 2.90
N HIS A 149 -3.86 -2.47 1.93
CA HIS A 149 -5.29 -2.55 1.67
C HIS A 149 -5.61 -2.53 0.18
N ARG A 150 -6.77 -3.06 -0.16
CA ARG A 150 -7.36 -2.98 -1.50
C ARG A 150 -8.88 -2.93 -1.42
N ALA A 151 -9.52 -2.22 -2.35
CA ALA A 151 -10.95 -2.34 -2.57
C ALA A 151 -11.24 -3.52 -3.49
N THR A 152 -12.39 -4.17 -3.29
CA THR A 152 -12.94 -5.14 -4.24
C THR A 152 -13.74 -4.42 -5.33
N ALA A 153 -13.97 -5.12 -6.45
CA ALA A 153 -14.79 -4.59 -7.51
C ALA A 153 -16.27 -4.49 -7.08
N TYR A 154 -16.98 -3.56 -7.66
CA TYR A 154 -18.45 -3.44 -7.62
C TYR A 154 -18.95 -3.01 -9.00
N ASP A 155 -20.22 -3.09 -9.27
CA ASP A 155 -20.81 -2.64 -10.54
C ASP A 155 -21.10 -1.12 -10.49
N PRO A 156 -20.26 -0.27 -11.11
CA PRO A 156 -20.45 1.19 -11.08
C PRO A 156 -21.61 1.68 -11.97
N VAL A 157 -22.19 0.80 -12.81
CA VAL A 157 -23.30 1.14 -13.70
C VAL A 157 -24.61 1.12 -12.93
N THR A 158 -24.77 0.13 -12.05
CA THR A 158 -26.04 -0.08 -11.30
C THR A 158 -25.95 0.42 -9.87
N GLN A 159 -24.76 0.61 -9.32
CA GLN A 159 -24.55 0.97 -7.91
C GLN A 159 -23.62 2.16 -7.77
N GLY A 160 -23.96 3.08 -6.87
CA GLY A 160 -23.14 4.22 -6.51
C GLY A 160 -22.14 3.89 -5.39
N ARG A 161 -20.96 4.52 -5.43
CA ARG A 161 -20.00 4.55 -4.32
C ARG A 161 -19.42 5.94 -4.17
N VAL A 162 -19.76 6.62 -3.07
CA VAL A 162 -19.24 7.95 -2.74
C VAL A 162 -18.60 7.89 -1.37
N ILE A 163 -17.33 8.26 -1.30
CA ILE A 163 -16.56 8.28 -0.06
C ILE A 163 -15.87 9.63 0.11
N ARG A 164 -15.77 10.07 1.35
CA ARG A 164 -14.84 11.15 1.75
C ARG A 164 -13.59 10.52 2.34
N ARG A 165 -12.46 11.03 1.94
CA ARG A 165 -11.17 10.52 2.40
C ARG A 165 -10.28 11.65 2.91
N CYS A 166 -9.60 11.35 4.03
CA CYS A 166 -8.60 12.21 4.63
C CYS A 166 -7.38 11.34 4.97
N THR A 167 -6.18 11.85 4.73
CA THR A 167 -4.94 11.17 5.09
C THR A 167 -4.18 12.03 6.08
N VAL A 168 -3.87 11.48 7.24
CA VAL A 168 -2.98 12.08 8.23
C VAL A 168 -1.54 11.86 7.76
N LEU A 169 -0.77 12.94 7.68
CA LEU A 169 0.65 12.85 7.32
C LEU A 169 1.44 12.25 8.48
N GLY A 170 2.36 11.38 8.14
CA GLY A 170 3.28 10.73 9.05
C GLY A 170 4.71 11.21 8.86
N GLU A 171 5.62 10.41 9.37
CA GLU A 171 7.05 10.62 9.34
C GLU A 171 7.74 9.83 8.22
N LEU A 172 9.06 10.01 8.14
CA LEU A 172 9.90 9.21 7.25
C LEU A 172 9.92 7.75 7.71
N PRO A 173 9.70 6.78 6.81
CA PRO A 173 9.89 5.36 7.11
C PRO A 173 11.34 5.03 7.48
N VAL A 174 11.53 4.31 8.55
CA VAL A 174 12.83 3.81 9.02
C VAL A 174 12.82 2.30 9.23
#